data_3e64dee5d9614927417f37c4ccc1117f
#
_entry.id   3e64dee5d9614927417f37c4ccc1117f
#
_cell.length_a   1.000
_cell.length_b   1.000
_cell.length_c   1.000
_cell.angle_alpha   90.00
_cell.angle_beta   90.00
_cell.angle_gamma   90.00
#
_symmetry.space_group_name_H-M   'P 1'
#
loop_
_entity.id
_entity.type
_entity.pdbx_description
1 polymer ?
#
loop_
_entity_poly.entity_id
_entity_poly.type
_entity_poly.pdbx_seq_one_letter_code
_entity_poly.pdbx_strand_id
1 'polypeptide(L)'
;MRISFPNGEHTDVTMDGGELSLGAAAGNDVVLPLDGVAPRHASITQHPQRGILLRVAAGASVHVNGRKVQEFALLRLGDVVTLGRAILLLKPERDESIVVKVPERTAPVADDPALRAAASRVVLRGVAGGFFGRSLALQSRVILGRAASAEIHLDDAALPEQAVSFEVDGDRVVLRDLGAPDGVVVNGVPVRNAILHPGDQIAIDVHRFVLEAPGLPARGSVEAETHAPGSHAGSTQTLRAVRAESPSAQMSRGTDAGASEDAGGRGRFGWLLLTAALLAAALAGMFLLGPR
;
A
#
# COMPACT_ATOMS: atom_id res chain seq x y z
N MET A 1 -7.88 -10.16 14.79
CA MET A 1 -6.60 -10.48 14.07
C MET A 1 -5.64 -11.20 14.99
N ARG A 2 -4.64 -11.89 14.44
CA ARG A 2 -3.60 -12.61 15.21
C ARG A 2 -2.23 -12.01 14.91
N ILE A 3 -1.42 -11.79 15.94
CA ILE A 3 -0.01 -11.42 15.82
C ILE A 3 0.79 -12.67 16.09
N SER A 4 1.57 -13.10 15.12
CA SER A 4 2.42 -14.30 15.19
C SER A 4 3.88 -13.89 15.31
N PHE A 5 4.67 -14.72 15.98
CA PHE A 5 6.10 -14.53 16.21
C PHE A 5 6.86 -15.68 15.52
N PRO A 6 7.24 -15.51 14.24
CA PRO A 6 7.81 -16.60 13.43
C PRO A 6 9.08 -17.22 13.99
N ASN A 7 9.87 -16.46 14.74
CA ASN A 7 11.10 -16.96 15.36
C ASN A 7 10.89 -17.52 16.78
N GLY A 8 9.64 -17.56 17.27
CA GLY A 8 9.31 -18.08 18.59
C GLY A 8 9.64 -17.15 19.75
N GLU A 9 9.80 -15.85 19.53
CA GLU A 9 10.11 -14.85 20.56
C GLU A 9 8.99 -14.71 21.60
N HIS A 10 7.76 -15.01 21.19
CA HIS A 10 6.57 -15.00 22.04
C HIS A 10 5.52 -15.97 21.45
N THR A 11 4.54 -16.36 22.24
CA THR A 11 3.36 -17.08 21.73
C THR A 11 2.48 -16.14 20.90
N ASP A 12 1.75 -16.69 19.94
CA ASP A 12 0.80 -15.93 19.13
C ASP A 12 -0.24 -15.22 20.01
N VAL A 13 -0.55 -13.98 19.69
CA VAL A 13 -1.50 -13.14 20.43
C VAL A 13 -2.67 -12.75 19.53
N THR A 14 -3.89 -13.07 19.97
CA THR A 14 -5.11 -12.65 19.26
C THR A 14 -5.57 -11.27 19.77
N MET A 15 -5.95 -10.39 18.87
CA MET A 15 -6.55 -9.09 19.17
C MET A 15 -7.97 -9.03 18.61
N ASP A 16 -8.94 -8.80 19.51
CA ASP A 16 -10.36 -8.62 19.16
C ASP A 16 -10.78 -7.14 19.30
N GLY A 17 -9.85 -6.23 19.04
CA GLY A 17 -9.97 -4.79 19.23
C GLY A 17 -9.10 -4.28 20.39
N GLY A 18 -9.17 -2.97 20.64
CA GLY A 18 -8.39 -2.34 21.71
C GLY A 18 -6.94 -2.03 21.34
N GLU A 19 -6.12 -1.87 22.36
CA GLU A 19 -4.68 -1.55 22.25
C GLU A 19 -3.84 -2.66 22.87
N LEU A 20 -2.74 -3.01 22.23
CA LEU A 20 -1.77 -3.98 22.66
C LEU A 20 -0.40 -3.29 22.78
N SER A 21 0.18 -3.27 23.96
CA SER A 21 1.51 -2.70 24.23
C SER A 21 2.61 -3.74 24.04
N LEU A 22 3.74 -3.31 23.43
CA LEU A 22 4.87 -4.16 23.09
C LEU A 22 6.14 -3.57 23.67
N GLY A 23 6.97 -4.36 24.33
CA GLY A 23 8.25 -3.90 24.87
C GLY A 23 8.95 -4.90 25.76
N ALA A 24 10.17 -4.56 26.21
CA ALA A 24 10.97 -5.45 27.04
C ALA A 24 10.54 -5.49 28.52
N ALA A 25 9.84 -4.46 29.02
CA ALA A 25 9.40 -4.41 30.41
C ALA A 25 8.19 -5.31 30.65
N ALA A 26 8.11 -5.93 31.83
CA ALA A 26 7.04 -6.84 32.25
C ALA A 26 5.65 -6.20 32.33
N GLY A 27 5.54 -4.87 32.25
CA GLY A 27 4.25 -4.14 32.21
C GLY A 27 3.62 -3.99 30.84
N ASN A 28 4.19 -4.60 29.79
CA ASN A 28 3.57 -4.65 28.47
C ASN A 28 2.69 -5.89 28.33
N ASP A 29 1.70 -5.81 27.44
CA ASP A 29 0.85 -6.96 27.12
C ASP A 29 1.66 -8.06 26.41
N VAL A 30 2.62 -7.66 25.58
CA VAL A 30 3.59 -8.55 24.93
C VAL A 30 4.99 -8.17 25.41
N VAL A 31 5.58 -9.08 26.17
CA VAL A 31 6.92 -8.87 26.75
C VAL A 31 7.97 -9.53 25.88
N LEU A 32 8.86 -8.70 25.32
CA LEU A 32 9.92 -9.10 24.38
C LEU A 32 11.30 -8.69 24.96
N PRO A 33 11.88 -9.48 25.88
CA PRO A 33 13.14 -9.15 26.53
C PRO A 33 14.33 -9.45 25.60
N LEU A 34 14.38 -8.76 24.46
CA LEU A 34 15.37 -8.97 23.41
C LEU A 34 16.23 -7.72 23.19
N ASP A 35 17.44 -7.93 22.66
CA ASP A 35 18.34 -6.84 22.30
C ASP A 35 17.68 -5.90 21.29
N GLY A 36 17.81 -4.58 21.57
CA GLY A 36 17.23 -3.53 20.72
C GLY A 36 15.75 -3.27 20.94
N VAL A 37 15.10 -4.00 21.88
CA VAL A 37 13.72 -3.71 22.29
C VAL A 37 13.73 -2.80 23.52
N ALA A 38 13.12 -1.61 23.42
CA ALA A 38 12.98 -0.68 24.52
C ALA A 38 11.98 -1.19 25.57
N PRO A 39 12.05 -0.71 26.85
CA PRO A 39 11.10 -1.11 27.90
C PRO A 39 9.63 -0.94 27.48
N ARG A 40 9.28 0.16 26.84
CA ARG A 40 8.04 0.37 26.10
C ARG A 40 8.44 0.74 24.68
N HIS A 41 8.16 -0.12 23.71
CA HIS A 41 8.71 0.01 22.37
C HIS A 41 7.68 0.50 21.36
N ALA A 42 6.49 -0.10 21.38
CA ALA A 42 5.40 0.26 20.48
C ALA A 42 4.04 -0.11 21.07
N SER A 43 2.97 0.39 20.48
CA SER A 43 1.61 -0.12 20.68
C SER A 43 0.92 -0.36 19.35
N ILE A 44 0.05 -1.38 19.30
CA ILE A 44 -0.81 -1.67 18.16
C ILE A 44 -2.25 -1.50 18.61
N THR A 45 -2.99 -0.63 17.92
CA THR A 45 -4.41 -0.38 18.21
C THR A 45 -5.24 -0.85 17.02
N GLN A 46 -6.22 -1.72 17.29
CA GLN A 46 -7.19 -2.14 16.29
C GLN A 46 -8.47 -1.33 16.44
N HIS A 47 -8.78 -0.50 15.45
CA HIS A 47 -9.98 0.33 15.43
C HIS A 47 -10.93 -0.14 14.32
N PRO A 48 -12.23 -0.41 14.61
CA PRO A 48 -13.18 -0.97 13.64
C PRO A 48 -13.29 -0.18 12.32
N GLN A 49 -13.20 1.15 12.41
CA GLN A 49 -13.37 2.04 11.24
C GLN A 49 -12.04 2.57 10.66
N ARG A 50 -10.96 2.60 11.45
CA ARG A 50 -9.68 3.21 11.06
C ARG A 50 -8.61 2.16 10.72
N GLY A 51 -8.89 0.88 10.96
CA GLY A 51 -7.95 -0.21 10.72
C GLY A 51 -6.97 -0.40 11.88
N ILE A 52 -5.80 -0.91 11.57
CA ILE A 52 -4.77 -1.28 12.55
C ILE A 52 -3.71 -0.18 12.56
N LEU A 53 -3.54 0.48 13.69
CA LEU A 53 -2.56 1.55 13.87
C LEU A 53 -1.41 1.07 14.75
N LEU A 54 -0.20 1.17 14.26
CA LEU A 54 1.03 1.03 15.03
C LEU A 54 1.48 2.41 15.48
N ARG A 55 1.80 2.57 16.76
CA ARG A 55 2.45 3.75 17.31
C ARG A 55 3.80 3.37 17.91
N VAL A 56 4.84 4.13 17.57
CA VAL A 56 6.21 3.91 18.04
C VAL A 56 6.47 4.78 19.29
N ALA A 57 7.05 4.20 20.32
CA ALA A 57 7.44 4.95 21.52
C ALA A 57 8.65 5.86 21.21
N ALA A 58 8.77 6.95 21.95
CA ALA A 58 9.89 7.89 21.78
C ALA A 58 11.25 7.19 21.95
N GLY A 59 12.13 7.36 20.99
CA GLY A 59 13.47 6.76 20.98
C GLY A 59 13.53 5.28 20.55
N ALA A 60 12.38 4.62 20.31
CA ALA A 60 12.34 3.28 19.79
C ALA A 60 12.52 3.24 18.27
N SER A 61 12.98 2.11 17.73
CA SER A 61 13.15 1.90 16.29
C SER A 61 12.31 0.73 15.81
N VAL A 62 11.29 1.04 15.02
CA VAL A 62 10.38 0.06 14.43
C VAL A 62 10.47 0.11 12.92
N HIS A 63 10.39 -1.04 12.28
CA HIS A 63 10.30 -1.16 10.83
C HIS A 63 9.05 -1.94 10.45
N VAL A 64 8.36 -1.49 9.42
CA VAL A 64 7.23 -2.19 8.79
C VAL A 64 7.63 -2.55 7.37
N ASN A 65 7.66 -3.83 7.05
CA ASN A 65 8.13 -4.37 5.75
C ASN A 65 9.51 -3.81 5.35
N GLY A 66 10.42 -3.71 6.33
CA GLY A 66 11.78 -3.18 6.15
C GLY A 66 11.89 -1.65 6.08
N ARG A 67 10.77 -0.91 6.16
CA ARG A 67 10.77 0.56 6.17
C ARG A 67 10.67 1.10 7.58
N LYS A 68 11.56 2.01 7.96
CA LYS A 68 11.54 2.64 9.29
C LYS A 68 10.29 3.48 9.48
N VAL A 69 9.63 3.29 10.61
CA VAL A 69 8.47 4.07 11.06
C VAL A 69 8.94 5.13 12.05
N GLN A 70 8.54 6.39 11.84
CA GLN A 70 8.94 7.51 12.71
C GLN A 70 8.08 7.58 13.97
N GLU A 71 6.77 7.69 13.84
CA GLU A 71 5.83 7.87 14.94
C GLU A 71 4.68 6.86 14.87
N PHE A 72 4.06 6.71 13.71
CA PHE A 72 2.93 5.80 13.50
C PHE A 72 2.90 5.26 12.08
N ALA A 73 2.24 4.11 11.92
CA ALA A 73 1.96 3.49 10.64
C ALA A 73 0.59 2.80 10.67
N LEU A 74 -0.12 2.83 9.54
CA LEU A 74 -1.29 1.98 9.33
C LEU A 74 -0.81 0.62 8.86
N LEU A 75 -1.13 -0.41 9.63
CA LEU A 75 -0.80 -1.79 9.33
C LEU A 75 -1.91 -2.49 8.56
N ARG A 76 -1.54 -3.52 7.82
CA ARG A 76 -2.46 -4.41 7.12
C ARG A 76 -2.16 -5.86 7.51
N LEU A 77 -3.15 -6.72 7.35
CA LEU A 77 -2.90 -8.15 7.44
C LEU A 77 -1.79 -8.52 6.47
N GLY A 78 -0.90 -9.36 6.96
CA GLY A 78 0.28 -9.74 6.22
C GLY A 78 1.48 -8.80 6.40
N ASP A 79 1.42 -7.68 7.10
CA ASP A 79 2.60 -6.86 7.37
C ASP A 79 3.55 -7.53 8.36
N VAL A 80 4.85 -7.36 8.11
CA VAL A 80 5.93 -7.74 9.02
C VAL A 80 6.38 -6.51 9.79
N VAL A 81 6.30 -6.57 11.10
CA VAL A 81 6.77 -5.52 12.01
C VAL A 81 8.01 -6.01 12.73
N THR A 82 9.09 -5.23 12.67
CA THR A 82 10.36 -5.56 13.33
C THR A 82 10.65 -4.56 14.43
N LEU A 83 10.86 -5.07 15.66
CA LEU A 83 11.23 -4.30 16.85
C LEU A 83 12.56 -4.84 17.40
N GLY A 84 13.65 -4.14 17.15
CA GLY A 84 14.98 -4.68 17.46
C GLY A 84 15.21 -6.00 16.76
N ARG A 85 15.33 -7.12 17.52
CA ARG A 85 15.48 -8.46 16.97
C ARG A 85 14.15 -9.23 16.85
N ALA A 86 13.07 -8.74 17.43
CA ALA A 86 11.77 -9.38 17.34
C ALA A 86 11.10 -9.14 15.99
N ILE A 87 10.51 -10.20 15.45
CA ILE A 87 9.73 -10.16 14.20
C ILE A 87 8.29 -10.55 14.50
N LEU A 88 7.37 -9.68 14.15
CA LEU A 88 5.93 -9.88 14.29
C LEU A 88 5.29 -9.94 12.91
N LEU A 89 4.37 -10.85 12.73
CA LEU A 89 3.59 -11.00 11.51
C LEU A 89 2.11 -10.85 11.83
N LEU A 90 1.44 -9.94 11.13
CA LEU A 90 -0.01 -9.74 11.28
C LEU A 90 -0.76 -10.75 10.41
N LYS A 91 -1.51 -11.65 11.04
CA LYS A 91 -2.29 -12.70 10.37
C LYS A 91 -3.80 -12.50 10.57
N PRO A 92 -4.65 -13.03 9.70
CA PRO A 92 -6.08 -13.11 9.98
C PRO A 92 -6.31 -14.01 11.21
N GLU A 93 -7.36 -13.73 11.96
CA GLU A 93 -7.71 -14.52 13.14
C GLU A 93 -8.17 -15.92 12.80
N ARG A 94 -8.91 -16.02 11.71
CA ARG A 94 -9.41 -17.27 11.13
C ARG A 94 -9.03 -17.33 9.67
N ASP A 95 -9.14 -18.51 9.09
CA ASP A 95 -9.00 -18.70 7.64
C ASP A 95 -10.22 -18.12 6.89
N GLU A 96 -10.42 -16.81 7.00
CA GLU A 96 -11.48 -16.05 6.31
C GLU A 96 -11.02 -15.64 4.91
N SER A 97 -10.45 -16.59 4.18
CA SER A 97 -9.93 -16.31 2.84
C SER A 97 -11.05 -16.15 1.82
N ILE A 98 -10.97 -15.09 1.05
CA ILE A 98 -11.92 -14.82 -0.03
C ILE A 98 -11.58 -15.71 -1.22
N VAL A 99 -12.55 -16.51 -1.65
CA VAL A 99 -12.48 -17.26 -2.91
C VAL A 99 -13.04 -16.40 -4.03
N VAL A 100 -12.17 -15.81 -4.82
CA VAL A 100 -12.58 -15.14 -6.05
C VAL A 100 -12.78 -16.21 -7.12
N LYS A 101 -14.01 -16.34 -7.64
CA LYS A 101 -14.26 -17.22 -8.79
C LYS A 101 -13.57 -16.61 -10.00
N VAL A 102 -12.42 -17.17 -10.37
CA VAL A 102 -11.73 -16.77 -11.60
C VAL A 102 -12.56 -17.29 -12.78
N PRO A 103 -13.10 -16.44 -13.66
CA PRO A 103 -13.86 -16.89 -14.80
C PRO A 103 -12.95 -17.70 -15.72
N GLU A 104 -13.39 -18.92 -16.08
CA GLU A 104 -12.74 -19.71 -17.11
C GLU A 104 -12.88 -18.99 -18.45
N ARG A 105 -11.78 -18.83 -19.17
CA ARG A 105 -11.83 -18.33 -20.52
C ARG A 105 -12.42 -19.39 -21.43
N THR A 106 -13.58 -19.08 -21.98
CA THR A 106 -14.29 -19.98 -22.90
C THR A 106 -13.69 -19.97 -24.33
N ALA A 107 -12.85 -18.98 -24.62
CA ALA A 107 -12.15 -18.87 -25.91
C ALA A 107 -10.63 -18.89 -25.70
N PRO A 108 -9.88 -19.57 -26.57
CA PRO A 108 -8.42 -19.45 -26.59
C PRO A 108 -8.10 -17.97 -26.82
N VAL A 109 -7.18 -17.47 -25.98
CA VAL A 109 -6.61 -16.13 -26.18
C VAL A 109 -6.04 -16.09 -27.59
N ALA A 110 -6.55 -15.20 -28.41
CA ALA A 110 -5.97 -14.97 -29.73
C ALA A 110 -4.47 -14.74 -29.55
N ASP A 111 -3.68 -15.30 -30.43
CA ASP A 111 -2.22 -15.27 -30.38
C ASP A 111 -1.74 -13.84 -30.72
N ASP A 112 -2.17 -12.89 -29.90
CA ASP A 112 -1.89 -11.46 -30.06
C ASP A 112 -0.45 -11.18 -29.61
N PRO A 113 0.42 -10.70 -30.51
CA PRO A 113 1.79 -10.35 -30.18
C PRO A 113 1.91 -9.31 -29.07
N ALA A 114 0.94 -8.38 -28.97
CA ALA A 114 0.94 -7.35 -27.94
C ALA A 114 0.65 -7.94 -26.55
N LEU A 115 -0.31 -8.86 -26.43
CA LEU A 115 -0.58 -9.57 -25.18
C LEU A 115 0.59 -10.46 -24.76
N ARG A 116 1.25 -11.13 -25.72
CA ARG A 116 2.45 -11.93 -25.44
C ARG A 116 3.61 -11.05 -24.97
N ALA A 117 3.83 -9.89 -25.57
CA ALA A 117 4.82 -8.93 -25.15
C ALA A 117 4.50 -8.33 -23.77
N ALA A 118 3.22 -8.10 -23.44
CA ALA A 118 2.79 -7.66 -22.12
C ALA A 118 3.03 -8.74 -21.05
N ALA A 119 2.67 -9.99 -21.34
CA ALA A 119 2.88 -11.13 -20.46
C ALA A 119 4.39 -11.38 -20.17
N SER A 120 5.28 -11.12 -21.12
CA SER A 120 6.72 -11.27 -20.94
C SER A 120 7.36 -10.29 -19.94
N ARG A 121 6.62 -9.27 -19.51
CA ARG A 121 7.06 -8.24 -18.55
C ARG A 121 6.43 -8.37 -17.17
N VAL A 122 5.83 -9.51 -16.87
CA VAL A 122 5.24 -9.78 -15.56
C VAL A 122 6.33 -10.25 -14.61
N VAL A 123 6.52 -9.50 -13.52
CA VAL A 123 7.59 -9.75 -12.54
C VAL A 123 7.01 -9.70 -11.13
N LEU A 124 7.39 -10.65 -10.29
CA LEU A 124 7.22 -10.56 -8.84
C LEU A 124 8.51 -9.99 -8.23
N ARG A 125 8.42 -8.82 -7.62
CA ARG A 125 9.54 -8.25 -6.87
C ARG A 125 9.40 -8.55 -5.39
N GLY A 126 10.41 -9.20 -4.81
CA GLY A 126 10.50 -9.46 -3.38
C GLY A 126 10.78 -8.17 -2.60
N VAL A 127 9.91 -7.83 -1.64
CA VAL A 127 10.03 -6.64 -0.80
C VAL A 127 10.28 -6.96 0.67
N ALA A 128 10.09 -8.22 1.08
CA ALA A 128 10.52 -8.74 2.38
C ALA A 128 10.69 -10.28 2.33
N GLY A 129 11.39 -10.84 3.33
CA GLY A 129 11.64 -12.29 3.44
C GLY A 129 12.79 -12.75 2.55
N GLY A 130 12.84 -14.04 2.22
CA GLY A 130 13.95 -14.70 1.53
C GLY A 130 14.25 -14.19 0.12
N PHE A 131 13.31 -13.46 -0.49
CA PHE A 131 13.48 -12.85 -1.83
C PHE A 131 13.63 -11.34 -1.80
N PHE A 132 13.94 -10.75 -0.67
CA PHE A 132 14.14 -9.30 -0.58
C PHE A 132 15.12 -8.79 -1.65
N GLY A 133 14.70 -7.80 -2.43
CA GLY A 133 15.49 -7.17 -3.49
C GLY A 133 15.63 -7.98 -4.78
N ARG A 134 15.06 -9.18 -4.86
CA ARG A 134 15.08 -10.01 -6.08
C ARG A 134 13.82 -9.78 -6.90
N SER A 135 13.97 -9.93 -8.23
CA SER A 135 12.87 -9.89 -9.20
C SER A 135 12.77 -11.24 -9.90
N LEU A 136 11.55 -11.78 -9.95
CA LEU A 136 11.24 -13.11 -10.46
C LEU A 136 10.28 -12.95 -11.63
N ALA A 137 10.71 -13.31 -12.85
CA ALA A 137 9.86 -13.22 -14.02
C ALA A 137 8.79 -14.34 -14.01
N LEU A 138 7.54 -13.96 -14.24
CA LEU A 138 6.43 -14.89 -14.43
C LEU A 138 6.15 -15.03 -15.93
N GLN A 139 6.49 -16.17 -16.53
CA GLN A 139 6.30 -16.39 -17.98
C GLN A 139 5.10 -17.27 -18.30
N SER A 140 4.70 -18.12 -17.35
CA SER A 140 3.58 -19.06 -17.50
C SER A 140 3.03 -19.36 -16.11
N ARG A 141 2.82 -20.63 -15.79
CA ARG A 141 2.54 -21.08 -14.44
C ARG A 141 3.84 -21.24 -13.66
N VAL A 142 3.93 -20.57 -12.51
CA VAL A 142 5.06 -20.61 -11.59
C VAL A 142 4.56 -21.03 -10.22
N ILE A 143 5.19 -22.01 -9.61
CA ILE A 143 4.89 -22.49 -8.26
C ILE A 143 5.91 -21.93 -7.29
N LEU A 144 5.42 -21.42 -6.16
CA LEU A 144 6.18 -21.02 -5.01
C LEU A 144 5.99 -22.04 -3.90
N GLY A 145 7.07 -22.52 -3.28
CA GLY A 145 7.00 -23.47 -2.18
C GLY A 145 8.36 -23.94 -1.72
N ARG A 146 8.35 -24.89 -0.77
CA ARG A 146 9.56 -25.47 -0.20
C ARG A 146 10.18 -26.58 -1.06
N ALA A 147 9.46 -27.12 -2.02
CA ALA A 147 10.02 -28.15 -2.89
C ALA A 147 11.20 -27.59 -3.70
N ALA A 148 12.28 -28.35 -3.82
CA ALA A 148 13.42 -28.01 -4.68
C ALA A 148 13.04 -27.92 -6.17
N SER A 149 11.91 -28.54 -6.55
CA SER A 149 11.33 -28.47 -7.90
C SER A 149 10.44 -27.25 -8.14
N ALA A 150 10.15 -26.43 -7.09
CA ALA A 150 9.38 -25.21 -7.25
C ALA A 150 10.23 -24.15 -7.97
N GLU A 151 9.66 -23.47 -8.95
CA GLU A 151 10.34 -22.40 -9.70
C GLU A 151 10.76 -21.25 -8.78
N ILE A 152 9.96 -20.98 -7.74
CA ILE A 152 10.30 -20.07 -6.64
C ILE A 152 10.50 -20.93 -5.39
N HIS A 153 11.71 -21.42 -5.24
CA HIS A 153 12.08 -22.22 -4.08
C HIS A 153 12.37 -21.32 -2.87
N LEU A 154 11.65 -21.57 -1.77
CA LEU A 154 11.84 -20.94 -0.47
C LEU A 154 12.24 -22.03 0.53
N ASP A 155 13.46 -21.97 1.05
CA ASP A 155 13.92 -22.84 2.14
C ASP A 155 13.34 -22.33 3.46
N ASP A 156 12.04 -22.54 3.62
CA ASP A 156 11.27 -22.17 4.80
C ASP A 156 10.43 -23.36 5.25
N ALA A 157 10.75 -23.87 6.46
CA ALA A 157 10.08 -25.05 7.02
C ALA A 157 8.58 -24.81 7.29
N ALA A 158 8.14 -23.57 7.43
CA ALA A 158 6.75 -23.20 7.62
C ALA A 158 5.91 -23.36 6.34
N LEU A 159 6.56 -23.38 5.15
CA LEU A 159 5.87 -23.51 3.89
C LEU A 159 5.72 -24.98 3.45
N PRO A 160 4.61 -25.34 2.79
CA PRO A 160 4.45 -26.64 2.14
C PRO A 160 5.33 -26.75 0.89
N GLU A 161 5.44 -27.96 0.35
CA GLU A 161 6.19 -28.19 -0.89
C GLU A 161 5.71 -27.30 -2.05
N GLN A 162 4.40 -27.10 -2.13
CA GLN A 162 3.73 -26.19 -3.08
C GLN A 162 2.78 -25.31 -2.26
N ALA A 163 3.12 -24.07 -2.07
CA ALA A 163 2.33 -23.14 -1.26
C ALA A 163 1.36 -22.31 -2.11
N VAL A 164 1.85 -21.77 -3.21
CA VAL A 164 1.09 -20.85 -4.07
C VAL A 164 1.46 -21.06 -5.53
N SER A 165 0.49 -20.93 -6.44
CA SER A 165 0.76 -20.84 -7.87
C SER A 165 0.39 -19.46 -8.41
N PHE A 166 1.22 -18.96 -9.31
CA PHE A 166 0.96 -17.80 -10.14
C PHE A 166 0.83 -18.27 -11.59
N GLU A 167 -0.17 -17.81 -12.28
CA GLU A 167 -0.43 -18.19 -13.68
C GLU A 167 -0.68 -16.92 -14.49
N VAL A 168 0.13 -16.71 -15.52
CA VAL A 168 -0.05 -15.61 -16.47
C VAL A 168 -0.91 -16.11 -17.61
N ASP A 169 -2.13 -15.58 -17.73
CA ASP A 169 -3.12 -15.95 -18.72
C ASP A 169 -3.54 -14.71 -19.53
N GLY A 170 -2.81 -14.46 -20.60
CA GLY A 170 -3.03 -13.32 -21.48
C GLY A 170 -2.79 -11.98 -20.77
N ASP A 171 -3.87 -11.27 -20.51
CA ASP A 171 -3.89 -9.94 -19.90
C ASP A 171 -4.09 -9.96 -18.38
N ARG A 172 -4.04 -11.11 -17.73
CA ARG A 172 -4.26 -11.27 -16.30
C ARG A 172 -3.26 -12.20 -15.65
N VAL A 173 -3.04 -11.99 -14.37
CA VAL A 173 -2.27 -12.89 -13.50
C VAL A 173 -3.22 -13.49 -12.49
N VAL A 174 -3.28 -14.81 -12.43
CA VAL A 174 -4.10 -15.55 -11.47
C VAL A 174 -3.21 -16.11 -10.38
N LEU A 175 -3.54 -15.79 -9.13
CA LEU A 175 -2.97 -16.40 -7.94
C LEU A 175 -3.89 -17.49 -7.43
N ARG A 176 -3.32 -18.64 -7.02
CA ARG A 176 -4.04 -19.72 -6.31
C ARG A 176 -3.25 -20.16 -5.10
N ASP A 177 -3.89 -20.16 -3.95
CA ASP A 177 -3.38 -20.81 -2.74
C ASP A 177 -3.49 -22.32 -2.90
N LEU A 178 -2.36 -23.03 -2.78
CA LEU A 178 -2.27 -24.48 -2.90
C LEU A 178 -2.22 -25.19 -1.52
N GLY A 179 -2.29 -24.41 -0.44
CA GLY A 179 -2.27 -24.91 0.93
C GLY A 179 -1.26 -24.22 1.84
N ALA A 180 -1.03 -22.93 1.61
CA ALA A 180 -0.24 -22.12 2.55
C ALA A 180 -0.89 -22.17 3.95
N PRO A 181 -0.16 -22.54 5.03
CA PRO A 181 -0.76 -22.79 6.36
C PRO A 181 -1.52 -21.59 6.90
N ASP A 182 -1.01 -20.38 6.67
CA ASP A 182 -1.62 -19.13 7.09
C ASP A 182 -2.38 -18.42 5.96
N GLY A 183 -2.57 -19.14 4.84
CA GLY A 183 -3.19 -18.60 3.63
C GLY A 183 -2.32 -17.54 2.92
N VAL A 184 -2.88 -16.95 1.89
CA VAL A 184 -2.27 -15.88 1.11
C VAL A 184 -3.04 -14.59 1.35
N VAL A 185 -2.32 -13.48 1.53
CA VAL A 185 -2.93 -12.17 1.71
C VAL A 185 -2.57 -11.28 0.53
N VAL A 186 -3.57 -10.69 -0.13
CA VAL A 186 -3.38 -9.73 -1.22
C VAL A 186 -3.93 -8.37 -0.81
N ASN A 187 -3.07 -7.35 -0.77
CA ASN A 187 -3.42 -5.99 -0.33
C ASN A 187 -4.09 -5.93 1.05
N GLY A 188 -3.69 -6.81 1.97
CA GLY A 188 -4.27 -6.90 3.30
C GLY A 188 -5.57 -7.70 3.39
N VAL A 189 -6.00 -8.39 2.32
CA VAL A 189 -7.19 -9.24 2.29
C VAL A 189 -6.76 -10.69 2.12
N PRO A 190 -7.17 -11.62 3.01
CA PRO A 190 -6.90 -13.06 2.84
C PRO A 190 -7.66 -13.60 1.62
N VAL A 191 -6.96 -14.35 0.77
CA VAL A 191 -7.53 -14.90 -0.46
C VAL A 191 -7.13 -16.35 -0.67
N ARG A 192 -8.03 -17.16 -1.27
CA ARG A 192 -7.73 -18.50 -1.79
C ARG A 192 -7.34 -18.44 -3.26
N ASN A 193 -8.04 -17.61 -4.03
CA ASN A 193 -7.77 -17.34 -5.43
C ASN A 193 -7.94 -15.84 -5.66
N ALA A 194 -7.13 -15.25 -6.50
CA ALA A 194 -7.24 -13.84 -6.86
C ALA A 194 -6.77 -13.57 -8.28
N ILE A 195 -7.37 -12.59 -8.92
CA ILE A 195 -6.80 -11.95 -10.11
C ILE A 195 -5.94 -10.80 -9.60
N LEU A 196 -4.66 -10.84 -9.91
CA LEU A 196 -3.69 -9.84 -9.51
C LEU A 196 -3.59 -8.72 -10.56
N HIS A 197 -3.37 -7.51 -10.08
CA HIS A 197 -3.18 -6.32 -10.90
C HIS A 197 -1.79 -5.71 -10.62
N PRO A 198 -1.26 -4.91 -11.55
CA PRO A 198 0.00 -4.18 -11.32
C PRO A 198 -0.03 -3.39 -10.01
N GLY A 199 1.01 -3.54 -9.20
CA GLY A 199 1.14 -2.90 -7.89
C GLY A 199 0.52 -3.68 -6.72
N ASP A 200 -0.14 -4.82 -6.96
CA ASP A 200 -0.67 -5.64 -5.86
C ASP A 200 0.47 -6.18 -4.99
N GLN A 201 0.24 -6.09 -3.69
CA GLN A 201 1.12 -6.66 -2.67
C GLN A 201 0.62 -8.04 -2.26
N ILE A 202 1.48 -9.03 -2.38
CA ILE A 202 1.19 -10.42 -2.03
C ILE A 202 2.02 -10.78 -0.79
N ALA A 203 1.37 -11.33 0.21
CA ALA A 203 1.98 -11.81 1.44
C ALA A 203 1.76 -13.31 1.57
N ILE A 204 2.84 -14.05 1.79
CA ILE A 204 2.87 -15.49 2.02
C ILE A 204 3.80 -15.71 3.20
N ASP A 205 3.23 -15.95 4.37
CA ASP A 205 3.96 -15.97 5.64
C ASP A 205 4.83 -14.69 5.81
N VAL A 206 6.11 -14.79 6.07
CA VAL A 206 7.04 -13.63 6.21
C VAL A 206 7.45 -13.03 4.86
N HIS A 207 7.14 -13.70 3.77
CA HIS A 207 7.55 -13.29 2.43
C HIS A 207 6.59 -12.31 1.81
N ARG A 208 7.10 -11.21 1.26
CA ARG A 208 6.34 -10.14 0.61
C ARG A 208 6.79 -9.93 -0.80
N PHE A 209 5.83 -9.82 -1.67
CA PHE A 209 6.05 -9.55 -3.09
C PHE A 209 5.18 -8.40 -3.58
N VAL A 210 5.62 -7.72 -4.62
CA VAL A 210 4.83 -6.75 -5.39
C VAL A 210 4.79 -7.23 -6.82
N LEU A 211 3.60 -7.25 -7.42
CA LEU A 211 3.43 -7.55 -8.83
C LEU A 211 3.77 -6.32 -9.68
N GLU A 212 4.78 -6.43 -10.52
CA GLU A 212 5.15 -5.43 -11.53
C GLU A 212 4.77 -5.99 -12.91
N ALA A 213 3.76 -5.40 -13.52
CA ALA A 213 3.22 -5.85 -14.80
C ALA A 213 2.72 -4.64 -15.62
N PRO A 214 3.63 -3.81 -16.14
CA PRO A 214 3.29 -2.52 -16.75
C PRO A 214 2.42 -2.63 -18.00
N GLY A 215 2.33 -3.81 -18.63
CA GLY A 215 1.50 -4.06 -19.80
C GLY A 215 0.11 -4.61 -19.48
N LEU A 216 -0.21 -4.87 -18.21
CA LEU A 216 -1.51 -5.42 -17.82
C LEU A 216 -2.46 -4.31 -17.33
N PRO A 217 -3.80 -4.56 -17.42
CA PRO A 217 -4.79 -3.60 -16.93
C PRO A 217 -4.60 -3.27 -15.45
N ALA A 218 -4.67 -1.99 -15.10
CA ALA A 218 -4.66 -1.56 -13.70
C ALA A 218 -5.97 -1.93 -13.01
N ARG A 219 -5.95 -2.05 -11.68
CA ARG A 219 -7.16 -2.30 -10.89
C ARG A 219 -8.16 -1.16 -11.10
N GLY A 220 -9.39 -1.52 -11.49
CA GLY A 220 -10.47 -0.54 -11.74
C GLY A 220 -10.44 0.10 -13.13
N SER A 221 -9.51 -0.25 -14.02
CA SER A 221 -9.69 0.01 -15.44
C SER A 221 -10.85 -0.90 -15.90
N VAL A 222 -12.00 -0.29 -16.17
CA VAL A 222 -13.14 -0.99 -16.79
C VAL A 222 -12.62 -1.51 -18.12
N GLU A 223 -12.65 -2.80 -18.33
CA GLU A 223 -12.64 -3.31 -19.70
C GLU A 223 -13.78 -2.58 -20.39
N ALA A 224 -13.45 -1.70 -21.31
CA ALA A 224 -14.43 -1.25 -22.29
C ALA A 224 -14.85 -2.55 -22.98
N GLU A 225 -16.01 -3.06 -22.58
CA GLU A 225 -16.68 -4.13 -23.33
C GLU A 225 -16.68 -3.65 -24.78
N THR A 226 -15.88 -4.28 -25.59
CA THR A 226 -15.91 -4.11 -27.03
C THR A 226 -17.25 -4.69 -27.46
N HIS A 227 -18.30 -3.90 -27.30
CA HIS A 227 -19.52 -4.13 -28.04
C HIS A 227 -19.10 -4.11 -29.50
N ALA A 228 -19.18 -5.25 -30.12
CA ALA A 228 -19.05 -5.37 -31.57
C ALA A 228 -19.89 -4.27 -32.20
N PRO A 229 -19.36 -3.44 -33.10
CA PRO A 229 -20.14 -2.40 -33.71
C PRO A 229 -21.19 -3.08 -34.61
N GLY A 230 -22.41 -3.15 -34.08
CA GLY A 230 -23.57 -3.28 -34.92
C GLY A 230 -23.55 -2.10 -35.87
N SER A 231 -23.45 -2.40 -37.13
CA SER A 231 -23.49 -1.50 -38.28
C SER A 231 -24.65 -0.50 -38.18
N HIS A 232 -24.39 0.69 -37.68
CA HIS A 232 -25.18 1.88 -37.96
C HIS A 232 -24.27 2.93 -38.56
N ALA A 233 -24.37 3.01 -39.90
CA ALA A 233 -23.85 4.10 -40.68
C ALA A 233 -24.46 5.44 -40.19
N GLY A 234 -23.67 6.46 -40.01
CA GLY A 234 -24.10 7.87 -40.06
C GLY A 234 -24.01 8.62 -38.74
N SER A 235 -22.97 9.33 -38.58
CA SER A 235 -22.83 10.77 -38.57
C SER A 235 -21.57 11.17 -37.80
N THR A 236 -20.59 11.55 -38.54
CA THR A 236 -19.43 12.31 -38.08
C THR A 236 -19.94 13.65 -37.54
N GLN A 237 -20.08 13.80 -36.26
CA GLN A 237 -20.24 15.11 -35.64
C GLN A 237 -18.86 15.76 -35.53
N THR A 238 -18.56 16.60 -36.50
CA THR A 238 -17.48 17.57 -36.42
C THR A 238 -17.79 18.56 -35.30
N LEU A 239 -17.09 18.42 -34.17
CA LEU A 239 -17.07 19.47 -33.14
C LEU A 239 -16.42 20.70 -33.72
N ARG A 240 -17.28 21.68 -34.06
CA ARG A 240 -16.87 23.00 -34.48
C ARG A 240 -16.18 23.67 -33.28
N ALA A 241 -14.91 23.98 -33.42
CA ALA A 241 -14.17 24.76 -32.45
C ALA A 241 -14.87 26.14 -32.31
N VAL A 242 -15.38 26.39 -31.11
CA VAL A 242 -15.87 27.71 -30.74
C VAL A 242 -14.65 28.63 -30.58
N ARG A 243 -14.44 29.44 -31.59
CA ARG A 243 -13.46 30.51 -31.58
C ARG A 243 -13.97 31.57 -30.59
N ALA A 244 -13.29 31.81 -29.53
CA ALA A 244 -13.53 32.91 -28.61
C ALA A 244 -13.26 34.23 -29.37
N GLU A 245 -14.31 34.93 -29.74
CA GLU A 245 -14.24 36.32 -30.22
C GLU A 245 -14.11 37.22 -28.99
N SER A 246 -13.05 38.01 -28.99
CA SER A 246 -12.86 39.12 -28.06
C SER A 246 -13.82 40.24 -28.41
N PRO A 247 -14.56 40.81 -27.47
CA PRO A 247 -15.35 42.02 -27.78
C PRO A 247 -14.44 43.24 -27.73
N SER A 248 -14.32 43.85 -28.90
CA SER A 248 -13.75 45.20 -29.09
C SER A 248 -14.59 46.24 -28.41
N ALA A 249 -13.91 47.23 -27.86
CA ALA A 249 -14.43 48.39 -27.21
C ALA A 249 -15.46 49.15 -28.05
N GLN A 250 -16.58 49.52 -27.44
CA GLN A 250 -17.35 50.69 -27.82
C GLN A 250 -17.56 51.59 -26.62
N MET A 251 -17.00 52.76 -26.77
CA MET A 251 -17.02 53.90 -25.89
C MET A 251 -18.35 54.61 -26.06
N SER A 252 -19.14 54.78 -25.00
CA SER A 252 -20.14 55.83 -24.90
C SER A 252 -20.20 56.35 -23.46
N ARG A 253 -20.07 57.66 -23.38
CA ARG A 253 -20.18 58.54 -22.22
C ARG A 253 -21.57 58.45 -21.58
N GLY A 254 -21.57 58.46 -20.26
CA GLY A 254 -22.78 58.71 -19.46
C GLY A 254 -22.38 58.86 -17.99
N THR A 255 -22.40 60.10 -17.54
CA THR A 255 -22.27 60.62 -16.17
C THR A 255 -23.24 59.95 -15.18
N ASP A 256 -22.84 59.68 -13.99
CA ASP A 256 -23.19 60.25 -12.69
C ASP A 256 -23.09 59.25 -11.52
N ALA A 257 -22.41 59.71 -10.52
CA ALA A 257 -22.60 59.64 -9.07
C ALA A 257 -23.19 58.38 -8.38
N GLY A 258 -22.46 57.87 -7.43
CA GLY A 258 -23.01 57.01 -6.37
C GLY A 258 -21.92 56.28 -5.59
N ALA A 259 -21.50 56.88 -4.50
CA ALA A 259 -20.60 56.27 -3.52
C ALA A 259 -21.24 55.07 -2.84
N SER A 260 -20.48 54.03 -2.61
CA SER A 260 -20.48 53.31 -1.33
C SER A 260 -19.25 52.35 -1.25
N GLU A 261 -18.53 52.56 -0.19
CA GLU A 261 -17.47 51.73 0.36
C GLU A 261 -17.94 50.29 0.52
N ASP A 262 -17.07 49.31 0.25
CA ASP A 262 -16.84 48.30 1.26
C ASP A 262 -15.48 47.62 1.05
N ALA A 263 -14.81 47.49 2.16
CA ALA A 263 -13.49 46.94 2.35
C ALA A 263 -13.56 45.41 2.44
N GLY A 264 -12.53 44.70 1.98
CA GLY A 264 -12.40 43.30 2.35
C GLY A 264 -11.42 42.49 1.51
N GLY A 265 -10.13 42.51 1.86
CA GLY A 265 -9.18 41.60 1.19
C GLY A 265 -7.72 41.78 1.52
N ARG A 266 -7.40 42.21 2.73
CA ARG A 266 -6.01 42.34 3.20
C ARG A 266 -5.86 41.75 4.59
N GLY A 267 -5.71 40.43 4.70
CA GLY A 267 -5.67 39.82 6.03
C GLY A 267 -4.89 38.52 6.18
N ARG A 268 -4.19 38.02 5.16
CA ARG A 268 -3.50 36.71 5.30
C ARG A 268 -1.97 36.77 5.34
N PHE A 269 -1.35 37.89 5.08
CA PHE A 269 0.11 38.05 5.13
C PHE A 269 0.63 38.88 6.33
N GLY A 270 -0.22 39.58 7.04
CA GLY A 270 0.17 40.40 8.19
C GLY A 270 0.66 39.61 9.40
N TRP A 271 0.18 38.39 9.58
CA TRP A 271 0.55 37.56 10.75
C TRP A 271 1.95 36.96 10.61
N LEU A 272 2.41 36.66 9.41
CA LEU A 272 3.77 36.17 9.15
C LEU A 272 4.86 37.22 9.46
N LEU A 273 4.57 38.49 9.25
CA LEU A 273 5.50 39.57 9.58
C LEU A 273 5.58 39.84 11.08
N LEU A 274 4.49 39.65 11.82
CA LEU A 274 4.45 39.80 13.28
C LEU A 274 5.22 38.69 14.01
N THR A 275 5.16 37.47 13.53
CA THR A 275 5.93 36.34 14.08
C THR A 275 7.42 36.48 13.82
N ALA A 276 7.83 37.00 12.67
CA ALA A 276 9.23 37.24 12.35
C ALA A 276 9.86 38.35 13.22
N ALA A 277 9.09 39.41 13.51
CA ALA A 277 9.53 40.50 14.35
C ALA A 277 9.71 40.08 15.83
N LEU A 278 8.81 39.23 16.34
CA LEU A 278 8.91 38.69 17.70
C LEU A 278 10.11 37.73 17.87
N LEU A 279 10.42 36.95 16.86
CA LEU A 279 11.59 36.05 16.90
C LEU A 279 12.90 36.79 16.85
N ALA A 280 13.00 37.88 16.08
CA ALA A 280 14.17 38.75 16.04
C ALA A 280 14.42 39.50 17.38
N ALA A 281 13.35 39.97 18.04
CA ALA A 281 13.45 40.61 19.35
C ALA A 281 13.90 39.65 20.46
N ALA A 282 13.44 38.40 20.44
CA ALA A 282 13.84 37.35 21.38
C ALA A 282 15.32 36.97 21.23
N LEU A 283 15.81 36.86 19.99
CA LEU A 283 17.24 36.60 19.73
C LEU A 283 18.15 37.74 20.13
N ALA A 284 17.74 39.00 19.92
CA ALA A 284 18.50 40.17 20.35
C ALA A 284 18.56 40.30 21.89
N GLY A 285 17.47 39.98 22.59
CA GLY A 285 17.41 39.95 24.05
C GLY A 285 18.34 38.89 24.66
N MET A 286 18.45 37.72 24.03
CA MET A 286 19.33 36.65 24.48
C MET A 286 20.82 36.96 24.30
N PHE A 287 21.16 37.80 23.31
CA PHE A 287 22.55 38.23 23.05
C PHE A 287 23.00 39.38 23.95
N LEU A 288 22.06 40.23 24.41
CA LEU A 288 22.37 41.41 25.29
C LEU A 288 22.33 41.10 26.79
N LEU A 289 21.62 40.05 27.24
CA LEU A 289 21.47 39.69 28.67
C LEU A 289 22.08 38.33 29.03
N GLY A 290 22.89 37.73 28.18
CA GLY A 290 23.62 36.50 28.50
C GLY A 290 24.62 36.74 29.62
N PRO A 291 24.76 35.81 30.60
CA PRO A 291 25.64 36.00 31.76
C PRO A 291 27.11 36.08 31.33
N ARG A 292 27.80 37.04 31.90
CA ARG A 292 29.26 37.20 31.85
C ARG A 292 29.93 36.21 32.80
#